data_4aa852920d7b66f927556b29081ac678
#
_entry.id   4aa852920d7b66f927556b29081ac678
#
_cell.length_a   1.000
_cell.length_b   1.000
_cell.length_c   1.000
_cell.angle_alpha   90.00
_cell.angle_beta   90.00
_cell.angle_gamma   90.00
#
_symmetry.space_group_name_H-M   'P 1'
#
loop_
_entity.id
_entity.type
_entity.pdbx_description
1 polymer ?
#
loop_
_entity_poly.entity_id
_entity_poly.type
_entity_poly.pdbx_seq_one_letter_code
_entity_poly.pdbx_strand_id
1 'polypeptide(L)'
;MFARNKIQDLAEERGYNYHLQLDDDFTRIDFRYVEDDRLVTKACRDLDTLFYYLVRYIDKTDIAWLSFTLSSEYLGGIRGKKYFMGLNPKTMGSFLMRADKKVKFRMRMNDDITTTIDEASRGLLMYSVMYLQVQTPPTQHMRGGMTGIYQDNGTYRKSFYSVMCCPSFVK
;
A
#
# COMPACT_ATOMS: atom_id res chain seq x y z
N MET A 1 10.64 7.77 1.71
CA MET A 1 11.35 7.93 0.41
C MET A 1 12.72 7.26 0.38
N PHE A 2 13.74 7.76 1.10
CA PHE A 2 15.10 7.19 1.05
C PHE A 2 15.13 5.69 1.38
N ALA A 3 14.51 5.28 2.48
CA ALA A 3 14.46 3.87 2.89
C ALA A 3 13.81 2.97 1.82
N ARG A 4 12.67 3.38 1.25
CA ARG A 4 11.97 2.60 0.21
C ARG A 4 12.82 2.38 -1.04
N ASN A 5 13.56 3.41 -1.48
CA ASN A 5 14.48 3.25 -2.61
C ASN A 5 15.65 2.33 -2.24
N LYS A 6 16.25 2.52 -1.04
CA LYS A 6 17.38 1.68 -0.61
C LYS A 6 17.00 0.21 -0.41
N ILE A 7 15.76 -0.10 0.00
CA ILE A 7 15.27 -1.48 0.08
C ILE A 7 15.29 -2.14 -1.31
N GLN A 8 14.87 -1.42 -2.35
CA GLN A 8 14.91 -1.92 -3.72
C GLN A 8 16.36 -2.18 -4.19
N ASP A 9 17.26 -1.24 -3.89
CA ASP A 9 18.68 -1.41 -4.22
C ASP A 9 19.26 -2.66 -3.54
N LEU A 10 18.98 -2.86 -2.25
CA LEU A 10 19.42 -4.03 -1.49
C LEU A 10 18.82 -5.34 -2.02
N ALA A 11 17.57 -5.33 -2.46
CA ALA A 11 16.94 -6.50 -3.05
C ALA A 11 17.65 -6.92 -4.35
N GLU A 12 17.96 -5.95 -5.20
CA GLU A 12 18.71 -6.16 -6.43
C GLU A 12 20.15 -6.62 -6.14
N GLU A 13 20.89 -5.93 -5.27
CA GLU A 13 22.26 -6.26 -4.86
C GLU A 13 22.37 -7.71 -4.32
N ARG A 14 21.32 -8.21 -3.68
CA ARG A 14 21.26 -9.56 -3.12
C ARG A 14 20.64 -10.60 -4.05
N GLY A 15 20.23 -10.23 -5.24
CA GLY A 15 19.67 -11.12 -6.25
C GLY A 15 18.27 -11.66 -5.90
N TYR A 16 17.50 -10.94 -5.07
CA TYR A 16 16.12 -11.31 -4.78
C TYR A 16 15.20 -10.95 -5.95
N ASN A 17 14.27 -11.83 -6.32
CA ASN A 17 13.26 -11.55 -7.34
C ASN A 17 12.10 -10.71 -6.81
N TYR A 18 11.84 -10.77 -5.51
CA TYR A 18 10.77 -10.07 -4.80
C TYR A 18 11.27 -9.52 -3.48
N HIS A 19 10.63 -8.46 -3.03
CA HIS A 19 10.82 -7.93 -1.68
C HIS A 19 9.51 -7.35 -1.15
N LEU A 20 9.37 -7.37 0.16
CA LEU A 20 8.25 -6.78 0.87
C LEU A 20 8.72 -5.54 1.63
N GLN A 21 8.05 -4.43 1.42
CA GLN A 21 8.20 -3.22 2.22
C GLN A 21 6.94 -3.05 3.07
N LEU A 22 7.13 -2.95 4.37
CA LEU A 22 6.07 -2.64 5.34
C LEU A 22 6.46 -1.38 6.10
N ASP A 23 5.47 -0.59 6.51
CA ASP A 23 5.69 0.48 7.46
C ASP A 23 6.02 -0.12 8.84
N ASP A 24 6.77 0.61 9.66
CA ASP A 24 7.32 0.11 10.93
C ASP A 24 6.28 -0.03 12.06
N ASP A 25 5.08 0.46 11.83
CA ASP A 25 3.97 0.43 12.78
C ASP A 25 2.94 -0.68 12.51
N PHE A 26 3.18 -1.57 11.53
CA PHE A 26 2.26 -2.67 11.28
C PHE A 26 2.29 -3.70 12.43
N THR A 27 1.13 -4.27 12.73
CA THR A 27 1.00 -5.24 13.83
C THR A 27 0.66 -6.65 13.36
N ARG A 28 -0.15 -6.78 12.31
CA ARG A 28 -0.53 -8.07 11.73
C ARG A 28 -1.17 -7.91 10.36
N ILE A 29 -1.32 -9.03 9.65
CA ILE A 29 -2.07 -9.16 8.41
C ILE A 29 -3.35 -9.95 8.71
N ASP A 30 -4.50 -9.42 8.28
CA ASP A 30 -5.80 -10.04 8.43
C ASP A 30 -6.44 -10.33 7.07
N PHE A 31 -7.17 -11.42 6.99
CA PHE A 31 -8.14 -11.65 5.92
C PHE A 31 -9.40 -10.84 6.17
N ARG A 32 -9.96 -10.29 5.09
CA ARG A 32 -11.26 -9.60 5.08
C ARG A 32 -12.19 -10.31 4.11
N TYR A 33 -13.32 -10.81 4.58
CA TYR A 33 -14.27 -11.52 3.75
C TYR A 33 -15.70 -11.31 4.26
N VAL A 34 -16.68 -11.70 3.45
CA VAL A 34 -18.10 -11.60 3.81
C VAL A 34 -18.58 -12.92 4.37
N GLU A 35 -19.23 -12.86 5.51
CA GLU A 35 -19.90 -13.97 6.16
C GLU A 35 -21.23 -13.45 6.73
N ASP A 36 -22.34 -14.09 6.41
CA ASP A 36 -23.69 -13.69 6.84
C ASP A 36 -23.98 -12.19 6.62
N ASP A 37 -23.73 -11.70 5.41
CA ASP A 37 -23.90 -10.29 5.01
C ASP A 37 -23.11 -9.28 5.87
N ARG A 38 -22.07 -9.74 6.55
CA ARG A 38 -21.17 -8.90 7.35
C ARG A 38 -19.73 -9.04 6.88
N LEU A 39 -19.02 -7.93 6.93
CA LEU A 39 -17.58 -7.94 6.68
C LEU A 39 -16.85 -8.38 7.95
N VAL A 40 -16.26 -9.57 7.90
CA VAL A 40 -15.52 -10.16 9.02
C VAL A 40 -14.02 -10.07 8.82
N THR A 41 -13.29 -10.20 9.92
CA THR A 41 -11.84 -10.14 9.97
C THR A 41 -11.29 -11.39 10.63
N LYS A 42 -10.29 -12.02 10.02
CA LYS A 42 -9.60 -13.18 10.57
C LYS A 42 -8.09 -13.02 10.40
N ALA A 43 -7.35 -13.14 11.49
CA ALA A 43 -5.90 -13.05 11.44
C ALA A 43 -5.29 -14.10 10.50
N CYS A 44 -4.38 -13.69 9.63
CA CYS A 44 -3.57 -14.61 8.85
C CYS A 44 -2.51 -15.22 9.77
N ARG A 45 -2.53 -16.55 9.90
CA ARG A 45 -1.59 -17.31 10.76
C ARG A 45 -0.51 -18.03 9.97
N ASP A 46 -0.70 -18.16 8.66
CA ASP A 46 0.23 -18.84 7.76
C ASP A 46 0.69 -17.84 6.69
N LEU A 47 1.74 -17.10 7.03
CA LEU A 47 2.32 -16.08 6.14
C LEU A 47 3.07 -16.73 4.97
N ASP A 48 3.68 -17.87 5.16
CA ASP A 48 4.45 -18.56 4.12
C ASP A 48 3.52 -18.98 2.97
N THR A 49 2.41 -19.63 3.29
CA THR A 49 1.39 -19.96 2.29
C THR A 49 0.80 -18.72 1.64
N LEU A 50 0.52 -17.67 2.42
CA LEU A 50 0.01 -16.42 1.86
C LEU A 50 0.98 -15.83 0.82
N PHE A 51 2.24 -15.63 1.19
CA PHE A 51 3.24 -15.02 0.30
C PHE A 51 3.56 -15.91 -0.90
N TYR A 52 3.56 -17.23 -0.73
CA TYR A 52 3.69 -18.16 -1.86
C TYR A 52 2.62 -17.92 -2.93
N TYR A 53 1.35 -17.77 -2.54
CA TYR A 53 0.29 -17.51 -3.52
C TYR A 53 0.32 -16.09 -4.08
N LEU A 54 0.68 -15.09 -3.30
CA LEU A 54 0.82 -13.71 -3.78
C LEU A 54 1.94 -13.58 -4.81
N VAL A 55 3.10 -14.20 -4.58
CA VAL A 55 4.21 -14.23 -5.54
C VAL A 55 3.78 -14.94 -6.81
N ARG A 56 3.15 -16.10 -6.71
CA ARG A 56 2.63 -16.81 -7.89
C ARG A 56 1.58 -16.00 -8.66
N TYR A 57 0.80 -15.19 -7.99
CA TYR A 57 -0.15 -14.30 -8.65
C TYR A 57 0.58 -13.20 -9.43
N ILE A 58 1.60 -12.58 -8.82
CA ILE A 58 2.44 -11.60 -9.50
C ILE A 58 3.14 -12.20 -10.72
N ASP A 59 3.67 -13.43 -10.61
CA ASP A 59 4.34 -14.14 -11.71
C ASP A 59 3.44 -14.39 -12.94
N LYS A 60 2.15 -14.58 -12.70
CA LYS A 60 1.18 -14.85 -13.77
C LYS A 60 0.54 -13.58 -14.33
N THR A 61 0.90 -12.43 -13.82
CA THR A 61 0.34 -11.13 -14.20
C THR A 61 1.46 -10.16 -14.53
N ASP A 62 1.13 -9.03 -15.15
CA ASP A 62 2.10 -7.96 -15.40
C ASP A 62 2.12 -6.91 -14.28
N ILE A 63 1.66 -7.26 -13.08
CA ILE A 63 1.63 -6.39 -11.93
C ILE A 63 3.06 -6.11 -11.42
N ALA A 64 3.39 -4.84 -11.23
CA ALA A 64 4.68 -4.42 -10.69
C ALA A 64 4.75 -4.62 -9.17
N TRP A 65 3.65 -4.32 -8.47
CA TRP A 65 3.53 -4.61 -7.05
C TRP A 65 2.09 -4.81 -6.60
N LEU A 66 1.96 -5.54 -5.49
CA LEU A 66 0.74 -5.66 -4.69
C LEU A 66 0.86 -4.82 -3.43
N SER A 67 -0.23 -4.21 -2.98
CA SER A 67 -0.36 -3.65 -1.64
C SER A 67 -1.50 -4.31 -0.88
N PHE A 68 -1.45 -4.23 0.44
CA PHE A 68 -2.54 -4.65 1.32
C PHE A 68 -3.37 -3.42 1.69
N THR A 69 -4.65 -3.62 1.96
CA THR A 69 -5.52 -2.51 2.32
C THR A 69 -5.32 -2.08 3.78
N LEU A 70 -5.67 -0.84 4.06
CA LEU A 70 -5.77 -0.32 5.42
C LEU A 70 -7.21 -0.36 5.93
N SER A 71 -7.42 -0.29 7.23
CA SER A 71 -8.75 -0.33 7.86
C SER A 71 -9.70 0.73 7.31
N SER A 72 -9.20 1.92 6.97
CA SER A 72 -9.99 3.01 6.38
C SER A 72 -10.60 2.70 5.01
N GLU A 73 -10.09 1.69 4.31
CA GLU A 73 -10.62 1.29 2.99
C GLU A 73 -11.96 0.53 3.10
N TYR A 74 -12.31 0.05 4.29
CA TYR A 74 -13.54 -0.71 4.54
C TYR A 74 -14.68 0.13 5.15
N LEU A 75 -14.57 1.46 5.12
CA LEU A 75 -15.64 2.34 5.57
C LEU A 75 -16.91 2.10 4.74
N GLY A 76 -18.02 1.87 5.43
CA GLY A 76 -19.31 1.46 4.82
C GLY A 76 -19.48 -0.06 4.69
N GLY A 77 -18.50 -0.86 5.11
CA GLY A 77 -18.55 -2.33 5.09
C GLY A 77 -18.86 -2.89 3.70
N ILE A 78 -19.66 -3.95 3.63
CA ILE A 78 -20.07 -4.57 2.35
C ILE A 78 -20.86 -3.65 1.43
N ARG A 79 -21.51 -2.62 1.98
CA ARG A 79 -22.25 -1.60 1.22
C ARG A 79 -21.35 -0.46 0.75
N GLY A 80 -20.09 -0.46 1.16
CA GLY A 80 -19.11 0.54 0.74
C GLY A 80 -18.78 0.41 -0.75
N LYS A 81 -18.82 1.53 -1.48
CA LYS A 81 -18.54 1.57 -2.93
C LYS A 81 -17.22 0.88 -3.28
N LYS A 82 -16.18 1.06 -2.49
CA LYS A 82 -14.86 0.47 -2.71
C LYS A 82 -14.88 -1.06 -2.63
N TYR A 83 -15.60 -1.62 -1.66
CA TYR A 83 -15.72 -3.06 -1.52
C TYR A 83 -16.40 -3.71 -2.72
N PHE A 84 -17.50 -3.13 -3.18
CA PHE A 84 -18.25 -3.64 -4.35
C PHE A 84 -17.43 -3.59 -5.64
N MET A 85 -16.59 -2.59 -5.82
CA MET A 85 -15.79 -2.46 -7.03
C MET A 85 -14.62 -3.46 -7.07
N GLY A 86 -14.25 -4.08 -5.93
CA GLY A 86 -13.11 -5.01 -5.83
C GLY A 86 -11.75 -4.40 -6.17
N LEU A 87 -11.72 -3.11 -6.49
CA LEU A 87 -10.53 -2.39 -6.89
C LEU A 87 -10.33 -1.19 -5.98
N ASN A 88 -9.16 -1.10 -5.37
CA ASN A 88 -8.71 0.10 -4.70
C ASN A 88 -7.73 0.84 -5.61
N PRO A 89 -8.03 2.08 -6.01
CA PRO A 89 -7.13 2.87 -6.85
C PRO A 89 -5.87 3.36 -6.12
N LYS A 90 -5.74 3.05 -4.84
CA LYS A 90 -4.60 3.46 -4.00
C LYS A 90 -3.83 2.25 -3.53
N THR A 91 -2.51 2.34 -3.64
CA THR A 91 -1.58 1.41 -3.00
C THR A 91 -0.84 2.16 -1.91
N MET A 92 -0.95 1.73 -0.65
CA MET A 92 -0.47 2.47 0.51
C MET A 92 0.18 1.54 1.54
N GLY A 93 1.20 2.03 2.24
CA GLY A 93 1.76 1.46 3.47
C GLY A 93 2.51 0.15 3.31
N SER A 94 2.09 -0.73 2.41
CA SER A 94 2.70 -2.05 2.18
C SER A 94 2.88 -2.31 0.69
N PHE A 95 4.04 -2.87 0.30
CA PHE A 95 4.36 -3.12 -1.10
C PHE A 95 5.11 -4.44 -1.24
N LEU A 96 4.45 -5.46 -1.79
CA LEU A 96 5.11 -6.66 -2.29
C LEU A 96 5.48 -6.40 -3.75
N MET A 97 6.77 -6.19 -4.00
CA MET A 97 7.28 -5.66 -5.26
C MET A 97 8.13 -6.67 -6.00
N ARG A 98 8.09 -6.61 -7.32
CA ARG A 98 9.07 -7.26 -8.20
C ARG A 98 10.37 -6.45 -8.19
N ALA A 99 11.50 -7.13 -8.10
CA ALA A 99 12.81 -6.47 -8.14
C ALA A 99 13.18 -5.99 -9.57
N ASP A 100 12.66 -6.65 -10.61
CA ASP A 100 12.88 -6.29 -12.02
C ASP A 100 12.01 -5.09 -12.49
N LYS A 101 11.02 -4.67 -11.67
CA LYS A 101 10.18 -3.49 -11.94
C LYS A 101 10.41 -2.40 -10.90
N LYS A 102 11.66 -1.96 -10.81
CA LYS A 102 12.08 -0.95 -9.85
C LYS A 102 11.43 0.41 -10.13
N VAL A 103 10.96 1.05 -9.08
CA VAL A 103 10.31 2.37 -9.15
C VAL A 103 11.04 3.38 -8.26
N LYS A 104 10.84 4.67 -8.51
CA LYS A 104 11.48 5.72 -7.74
C LYS A 104 10.49 6.46 -6.84
N PHE A 105 10.54 6.21 -5.55
CA PHE A 105 9.87 7.03 -4.56
C PHE A 105 10.56 8.39 -4.45
N ARG A 106 9.87 9.49 -4.77
CA ARG A 106 10.49 10.82 -4.93
C ARG A 106 10.14 11.80 -3.82
N MET A 107 8.97 11.66 -3.20
CA MET A 107 8.44 12.65 -2.27
C MET A 107 8.67 12.26 -0.82
N ARG A 108 8.87 13.27 0.03
CA ARG A 108 8.98 13.06 1.48
C ARG A 108 7.63 12.77 2.13
N MET A 109 6.56 13.33 1.59
CA MET A 109 5.19 13.19 2.08
C MET A 109 4.34 12.59 0.98
N ASN A 110 3.44 11.68 1.36
CA ASN A 110 2.52 11.02 0.44
C ASN A 110 3.25 10.31 -0.72
N ASP A 111 4.45 9.80 -0.43
CA ASP A 111 5.34 9.18 -1.41
C ASP A 111 4.71 7.93 -2.04
N ASP A 112 3.90 7.19 -1.30
CA ASP A 112 3.12 6.06 -1.75
C ASP A 112 2.10 6.44 -2.84
N ILE A 113 1.23 7.42 -2.54
CA ILE A 113 0.20 7.87 -3.49
C ILE A 113 0.84 8.54 -4.70
N THR A 114 1.82 9.41 -4.50
CA THR A 114 2.47 10.13 -5.59
C THR A 114 3.22 9.17 -6.52
N THR A 115 3.91 8.17 -5.98
CA THR A 115 4.58 7.14 -6.79
C THR A 115 3.55 6.28 -7.52
N THR A 116 2.46 5.88 -6.86
CA THR A 116 1.37 5.14 -7.53
C THR A 116 0.84 5.89 -8.75
N ILE A 117 0.59 7.20 -8.63
CA ILE A 117 0.08 8.03 -9.73
C ILE A 117 1.12 8.16 -10.85
N ASP A 118 2.38 8.47 -10.50
CA ASP A 118 3.46 8.65 -11.47
C ASP A 118 3.71 7.38 -12.29
N GLU A 119 3.80 6.23 -11.61
CA GLU A 119 4.07 4.96 -12.29
C GLU A 119 2.85 4.43 -13.05
N ALA A 120 1.63 4.64 -12.53
CA ALA A 120 0.40 4.31 -13.26
C ALA A 120 0.27 5.13 -14.56
N SER A 121 0.66 6.41 -14.53
CA SER A 121 0.66 7.27 -15.73
C SER A 121 1.63 6.79 -16.81
N ARG A 122 2.61 5.98 -16.45
CA ARG A 122 3.58 5.33 -17.34
C ARG A 122 3.20 3.92 -17.75
N GLY A 123 2.03 3.45 -17.31
CA GLY A 123 1.50 2.14 -17.68
C GLY A 123 1.89 1.00 -16.74
N LEU A 124 2.54 1.26 -15.60
CA LEU A 124 2.77 0.21 -14.61
C LEU A 124 1.45 -0.19 -13.95
N LEU A 125 1.23 -1.50 -13.86
CA LEU A 125 0.08 -2.05 -13.16
C LEU A 125 0.41 -2.30 -11.70
N MET A 126 -0.47 -1.81 -10.83
CA MET A 126 -0.40 -1.98 -9.39
C MET A 126 -1.77 -2.41 -8.88
N TYR A 127 -1.76 -3.26 -7.88
CA TYR A 127 -3.00 -3.82 -7.35
C TYR A 127 -3.03 -3.80 -5.82
N SER A 128 -4.13 -3.32 -5.27
CA SER A 128 -4.39 -3.40 -3.84
C SER A 128 -5.32 -4.57 -3.54
N VAL A 129 -4.83 -5.53 -2.77
CA VAL A 129 -5.55 -6.77 -2.46
C VAL A 129 -6.63 -6.50 -1.42
N MET A 130 -7.89 -6.35 -1.85
CA MET A 130 -9.01 -5.98 -0.97
C MET A 130 -9.33 -7.03 0.10
N TYR A 131 -8.88 -8.26 -0.04
CA TYR A 131 -9.11 -9.34 0.94
C TYR A 131 -8.02 -9.46 1.99
N LEU A 132 -7.00 -8.61 1.91
CA LEU A 132 -5.89 -8.57 2.86
C LEU A 132 -5.77 -7.18 3.47
N GLN A 133 -5.82 -7.12 4.77
CA GLN A 133 -5.71 -5.88 5.52
C GLN A 133 -4.46 -5.91 6.40
N VAL A 134 -3.65 -4.86 6.33
CA VAL A 134 -2.63 -4.59 7.33
C VAL A 134 -3.25 -3.82 8.49
N GLN A 135 -3.06 -4.30 9.69
CA GLN A 135 -3.45 -3.60 10.90
C GLN A 135 -2.33 -2.68 11.37
N THR A 136 -2.67 -1.42 11.50
CA THR A 136 -1.79 -0.37 12.04
C THR A 136 -2.48 0.33 13.20
N PRO A 137 -1.74 0.90 14.16
CA PRO A 137 -2.31 1.79 15.16
C PRO A 137 -3.02 2.99 14.52
N PRO A 138 -3.93 3.65 15.23
CA PRO A 138 -4.53 4.88 14.74
C PRO A 138 -3.47 5.92 14.40
N THR A 139 -3.64 6.59 13.25
CA THR A 139 -2.72 7.62 12.77
C THR A 139 -2.54 8.73 13.82
N GLN A 140 -1.33 9.25 13.99
CA GLN A 140 -0.96 10.35 14.90
C GLN A 140 -0.86 9.98 16.40
N HIS A 141 -0.98 8.71 16.77
CA HIS A 141 -0.75 8.28 18.15
C HIS A 141 0.70 7.90 18.45
N MET A 142 1.51 7.66 17.44
CA MET A 142 2.93 7.31 17.60
C MET A 142 3.80 8.56 17.58
N ARG A 143 4.84 8.59 18.41
CA ARG A 143 5.87 9.66 18.39
C ARG A 143 6.82 9.42 17.23
N GLY A 144 7.13 10.46 16.48
CA GLY A 144 8.09 10.39 15.36
C GLY A 144 7.47 10.53 13.98
N GLY A 145 8.25 10.30 12.94
CA GLY A 145 7.83 10.38 11.54
C GLY A 145 7.27 11.74 11.15
N MET A 146 6.06 11.73 10.59
CA MET A 146 5.36 12.93 10.12
C MET A 146 4.38 13.54 11.14
N THR A 147 4.29 12.97 12.36
CA THR A 147 3.29 13.35 13.36
C THR A 147 3.33 14.85 13.69
N GLY A 148 4.51 15.45 13.87
CA GLY A 148 4.64 16.90 14.14
C GLY A 148 4.05 17.74 13.00
N ILE A 149 4.30 17.38 11.75
CA ILE A 149 3.77 18.13 10.60
C ILE A 149 2.24 18.03 10.53
N TYR A 150 1.66 16.87 10.89
CA TYR A 150 0.21 16.70 10.94
C TYR A 150 -0.44 17.46 12.10
N GLN A 151 0.23 17.56 13.23
CA GLN A 151 -0.24 18.35 14.36
C GLN A 151 -0.25 19.86 14.06
N ASP A 152 0.78 20.35 13.35
CA ASP A 152 0.91 21.77 13.02
C ASP A 152 -0.03 22.21 11.90
N ASN A 153 -0.27 21.36 10.89
CA ASN A 153 -0.92 21.77 9.64
C ASN A 153 -2.07 20.84 9.21
N GLY A 154 -2.44 19.85 10.01
CA GLY A 154 -3.40 18.82 9.62
C GLY A 154 -2.94 18.01 8.42
N THR A 155 -3.88 17.32 7.79
CA THR A 155 -3.62 16.48 6.61
C THR A 155 -3.56 17.28 5.30
N TYR A 156 -3.84 18.58 5.33
CA TYR A 156 -3.90 19.43 4.13
C TYR A 156 -2.58 19.43 3.36
N ARG A 157 -1.46 19.65 4.03
CA ARG A 157 -0.14 19.64 3.39
C ARG A 157 0.14 18.32 2.68
N LYS A 158 -0.15 17.19 3.33
CA LYS A 158 0.02 15.86 2.75
C LYS A 158 -0.77 15.73 1.44
N SER A 159 -2.04 16.08 1.45
CA SER A 159 -2.92 15.98 0.28
C SER A 159 -2.48 16.93 -0.84
N PHE A 160 -2.10 18.16 -0.48
CA PHE A 160 -1.65 19.16 -1.45
C PHE A 160 -0.35 18.77 -2.17
N TYR A 161 0.53 18.00 -1.53
CA TYR A 161 1.73 17.47 -2.20
C TYR A 161 1.39 16.63 -3.44
N SER A 162 0.37 15.80 -3.37
CA SER A 162 -0.06 15.01 -4.54
C SER A 162 -0.59 15.89 -5.66
N VAL A 163 -1.35 16.96 -5.33
CA VAL A 163 -1.82 17.93 -6.31
C VAL A 163 -0.66 18.66 -6.97
N MET A 164 0.33 19.11 -6.19
CA MET A 164 1.52 19.79 -6.71
C MET A 164 2.35 18.91 -7.64
N CYS A 165 2.51 17.63 -7.28
CA CYS A 165 3.36 16.71 -8.03
C CYS A 165 2.69 16.13 -9.26
N CYS A 166 1.37 15.95 -9.21
CA CYS A 166 0.59 15.27 -10.24
C CYS A 166 -0.70 16.07 -10.57
N PRO A 167 -0.61 17.36 -10.97
CA PRO A 167 -1.78 18.23 -11.13
C PRO A 167 -2.76 17.75 -12.20
N SER A 168 -2.29 16.98 -13.18
CA SER A 168 -3.14 16.41 -14.23
C SER A 168 -4.00 15.23 -13.77
N PHE A 169 -3.65 14.60 -12.64
CA PHE A 169 -4.27 13.37 -12.14
C PHE A 169 -4.99 13.55 -10.80
N VAL A 170 -4.67 14.58 -10.05
CA VAL A 170 -5.20 14.83 -8.71
C VAL A 170 -5.90 16.18 -8.67
N LYS A 171 -7.14 16.18 -8.19
CA LYS A 171 -7.97 17.39 -8.02
C LYS A 171 -8.27 17.60 -6.54
#